data_5122a6da5d7eefa8b70b1c5aaf563f2b
#
_entry.id   5122a6da5d7eefa8b70b1c5aaf563f2b
#
_cell.length_a   1.000
_cell.length_b   1.000
_cell.length_c   1.000
_cell.angle_alpha   90.00
_cell.angle_beta   90.00
_cell.angle_gamma   90.00
#
_symmetry.space_group_name_H-M   'P 1'
#
loop_
_entity.id
_entity.type
_entity.pdbx_description
1 polymer ?
#
loop_
_entity_poly.entity_id
_entity_poly.type
_entity_poly.pdbx_seq_one_letter_code
_entity_poly.pdbx_strand_id
1 'polypeptide(L)'
;MFKKINTKLTIDGLELLQSLGDCSIDLCFFDPQYRGVLDKMHYGNEGERQKGRSVLVQMSESTIIYFIQEISRVLKPSRYLMLWIDKFHLCEGVRPWLDSTSLEIVDLITWDKMKMGMGYRTRKQSEYLLIVQKKPIKAKGTWKLHNIRDVCSEKIPQNELKTHPHSKPKTLQKTLIESCTNIGDLVCDPAAGSFSVLECCKELGRNFIGTNLESS
;
A
#
# COMPACT_ATOMS: atom_id res chain seq x y z
N MET A 1 23.38 7.37 0.23
CA MET A 1 22.31 8.34 0.54
C MET A 1 21.60 8.71 -0.75
N PHE A 2 20.38 8.22 -0.95
CA PHE A 2 19.61 8.51 -2.17
C PHE A 2 19.33 10.02 -2.25
N LYS A 3 19.89 10.69 -3.25
CA LYS A 3 19.70 12.13 -3.50
C LYS A 3 18.37 12.50 -4.16
N LYS A 4 17.49 11.51 -4.43
CA LYS A 4 16.25 11.74 -5.21
C LYS A 4 14.99 11.48 -4.39
N ILE A 5 14.72 12.38 -3.45
CA ILE A 5 13.38 12.47 -2.82
C ILE A 5 12.43 13.28 -3.72
N ASN A 6 11.13 13.03 -3.56
CA ASN A 6 10.04 13.73 -4.28
C ASN A 6 10.05 13.50 -5.80
N THR A 7 10.64 12.40 -6.25
CA THR A 7 10.71 11.98 -7.65
C THR A 7 10.21 10.55 -7.81
N LYS A 8 9.78 10.21 -9.02
CA LYS A 8 9.47 8.83 -9.40
C LYS A 8 10.77 8.09 -9.68
N LEU A 9 10.99 6.96 -9.00
CA LEU A 9 12.13 6.08 -9.25
C LEU A 9 11.66 4.85 -10.03
N THR A 10 12.59 4.28 -10.81
CA THR A 10 12.38 3.04 -11.58
C THR A 10 13.50 2.06 -11.22
N ILE A 11 13.43 1.53 -9.99
CA ILE A 11 14.34 0.51 -9.45
C ILE A 11 13.52 -0.54 -8.70
N ASP A 12 14.12 -1.65 -8.36
CA ASP A 12 13.47 -2.66 -7.51
C ASP A 12 13.15 -2.10 -6.13
N GLY A 13 11.96 -2.41 -5.59
CA GLY A 13 11.50 -1.91 -4.30
C GLY A 13 12.32 -2.43 -3.12
N LEU A 14 12.83 -3.67 -3.18
CA LEU A 14 13.74 -4.20 -2.16
C LEU A 14 15.10 -3.52 -2.24
N GLU A 15 15.63 -3.29 -3.44
CA GLU A 15 16.87 -2.52 -3.63
C GLU A 15 16.72 -1.11 -3.03
N LEU A 16 15.58 -0.44 -3.28
CA LEU A 16 15.27 0.83 -2.65
C LEU A 16 15.33 0.72 -1.13
N LEU A 17 14.57 -0.19 -0.52
CA LEU A 17 14.51 -0.36 0.93
C LEU A 17 15.88 -0.67 1.54
N GLN A 18 16.66 -1.58 0.95
CA GLN A 18 18.01 -1.95 1.41
C GLN A 18 18.99 -0.77 1.37
N SER A 19 18.78 0.20 0.50
CA SER A 19 19.60 1.40 0.41
C SER A 19 19.29 2.45 1.49
N LEU A 20 18.16 2.30 2.18
CA LEU A 20 17.73 3.21 3.26
C LEU A 20 18.34 2.79 4.59
N GLY A 21 18.68 3.78 5.41
CA GLY A 21 19.16 3.56 6.77
C GLY A 21 18.04 3.05 7.70
N ASP A 22 18.43 2.37 8.77
CA ASP A 22 17.51 1.94 9.81
C ASP A 22 16.79 3.14 10.44
N CYS A 23 15.54 2.96 10.78
CA CYS A 23 14.73 3.99 11.46
C CYS A 23 14.77 5.36 10.76
N SER A 24 14.73 5.39 9.43
CA SER A 24 14.80 6.61 8.62
C SER A 24 13.43 7.09 8.10
N ILE A 25 12.41 6.21 8.08
CA ILE A 25 11.09 6.45 7.48
C ILE A 25 10.03 6.72 8.54
N ASP A 26 9.18 7.74 8.29
CA ASP A 26 8.10 8.15 9.19
C ASP A 26 6.77 7.44 8.91
N LEU A 27 6.50 7.06 7.66
CA LEU A 27 5.31 6.32 7.24
C LEU A 27 5.64 5.51 6.01
N CYS A 28 5.15 4.27 5.94
CA CYS A 28 5.25 3.44 4.74
C CYS A 28 3.87 3.05 4.24
N PHE A 29 3.64 3.14 2.93
CA PHE A 29 2.55 2.47 2.23
C PHE A 29 3.12 1.25 1.51
N PHE A 30 2.35 0.16 1.47
CA PHE A 30 2.74 -1.02 0.71
C PHE A 30 1.50 -1.74 0.18
N ASP A 31 1.44 -1.90 -1.13
CA ASP A 31 0.42 -2.66 -1.85
C ASP A 31 1.11 -3.82 -2.58
N PRO A 32 1.35 -4.96 -1.91
CA PRO A 32 2.04 -6.07 -2.54
C PRO A 32 1.20 -6.65 -3.67
N GLN A 33 1.84 -6.98 -4.79
CA GLN A 33 1.19 -7.64 -5.92
C GLN A 33 1.07 -9.14 -5.64
N TYR A 34 0.22 -9.51 -4.71
CA TYR A 34 -0.05 -10.90 -4.35
C TYR A 34 -0.99 -11.57 -5.35
N ARG A 35 -0.89 -12.87 -5.45
CA ARG A 35 -1.77 -13.67 -6.30
C ARG A 35 -3.18 -13.72 -5.73
N GLY A 36 -4.14 -13.07 -6.40
CA GLY A 36 -5.55 -13.20 -6.05
C GLY A 36 -6.12 -14.57 -6.42
N VAL A 37 -7.12 -15.05 -5.67
CA VAL A 37 -7.83 -16.28 -5.99
C VAL A 37 -8.46 -16.24 -7.40
N LEU A 38 -8.81 -15.05 -7.90
CA LEU A 38 -9.35 -14.86 -9.24
C LEU A 38 -8.35 -15.15 -10.36
N ASP A 39 -7.05 -15.07 -10.10
CA ASP A 39 -6.00 -15.36 -11.09
C ASP A 39 -5.88 -16.87 -11.38
N LYS A 40 -6.44 -17.70 -10.52
CA LYS A 40 -6.53 -19.17 -10.70
C LYS A 40 -7.80 -19.60 -11.40
N MET A 41 -8.75 -18.72 -11.65
CA MET A 41 -10.05 -19.04 -12.25
C MET A 41 -10.05 -18.72 -13.75
N HIS A 42 -10.03 -19.73 -14.57
CA HIS A 42 -10.33 -19.64 -16.00
C HIS A 42 -11.85 -19.51 -16.19
N TYR A 43 -12.33 -18.31 -16.50
CA TYR A 43 -13.73 -18.12 -16.93
C TYR A 43 -13.79 -18.27 -18.46
N GLY A 44 -14.61 -19.19 -18.93
CA GLY A 44 -14.65 -19.75 -20.27
C GLY A 44 -14.66 -18.82 -21.50
N ASN A 45 -14.83 -17.50 -21.38
CA ASN A 45 -14.78 -16.54 -22.51
C ASN A 45 -13.85 -15.35 -22.27
N GLU A 46 -12.94 -15.42 -21.31
CA GLU A 46 -12.07 -14.27 -20.96
C GLU A 46 -10.76 -14.21 -21.73
N GLY A 47 -10.39 -15.26 -22.48
CA GLY A 47 -9.11 -15.35 -23.20
C GLY A 47 -8.80 -14.16 -24.12
N GLU A 48 -9.81 -13.59 -24.79
CA GLU A 48 -9.62 -12.43 -25.67
C GLU A 48 -9.65 -11.08 -24.93
N ARG A 49 -10.43 -10.98 -23.84
CA ARG A 49 -10.50 -9.73 -23.03
C ARG A 49 -9.29 -9.52 -22.13
N GLN A 50 -8.50 -10.55 -21.87
CA GLN A 50 -7.27 -10.46 -21.07
C GLN A 50 -6.03 -10.13 -21.90
N LYS A 51 -6.08 -10.21 -23.22
CA LYS A 51 -4.95 -9.92 -24.14
C LYS A 51 -4.37 -8.50 -24.06
N GLY A 52 -4.99 -7.61 -23.28
CA GLY A 52 -4.51 -6.23 -23.08
C GLY A 52 -4.27 -5.84 -21.61
N ARG A 53 -4.35 -6.80 -20.67
CA ARG A 53 -4.02 -6.52 -19.27
C ARG A 53 -2.52 -6.72 -19.07
N SER A 54 -1.84 -5.70 -18.57
CA SER A 54 -0.46 -5.84 -18.10
C SER A 54 -0.40 -7.01 -17.13
N VAL A 55 0.41 -8.01 -17.46
CA VAL A 55 0.71 -9.13 -16.56
C VAL A 55 1.67 -8.56 -15.51
N LEU A 56 1.11 -8.03 -14.43
CA LEU A 56 1.92 -7.57 -13.30
C LEU A 56 2.63 -8.79 -12.72
N VAL A 57 3.95 -8.67 -12.58
CA VAL A 57 4.77 -9.71 -11.94
C VAL A 57 4.32 -9.86 -10.49
N GLN A 58 3.80 -11.05 -10.15
CA GLN A 58 3.27 -11.31 -8.82
C GLN A 58 4.40 -11.60 -7.84
N MET A 59 4.30 -11.03 -6.66
CA MET A 59 5.22 -11.31 -5.55
C MET A 59 4.89 -12.67 -4.92
N SER A 60 5.92 -13.46 -4.65
CA SER A 60 5.77 -14.65 -3.81
C SER A 60 5.56 -14.26 -2.35
N GLU A 61 5.01 -15.16 -1.54
CA GLU A 61 4.88 -14.95 -0.09
C GLU A 61 6.23 -14.62 0.55
N SER A 62 7.30 -15.31 0.16
CA SER A 62 8.66 -15.03 0.64
C SER A 62 9.11 -13.62 0.25
N THR A 63 8.81 -13.17 -0.96
CA THR A 63 9.12 -11.79 -1.40
C THR A 63 8.38 -10.76 -0.55
N ILE A 64 7.08 -10.98 -0.28
CA ILE A 64 6.28 -10.08 0.57
C ILE A 64 6.87 -10.02 1.98
N ILE A 65 7.24 -11.17 2.56
CA ILE A 65 7.88 -11.23 3.87
C ILE A 65 9.18 -10.42 3.89
N TYR A 66 10.01 -10.54 2.86
CA TYR A 66 11.24 -9.75 2.72
C TYR A 66 10.97 -8.25 2.68
N PHE A 67 9.98 -7.81 1.90
CA PHE A 67 9.57 -6.40 1.89
C PHE A 67 9.16 -5.93 3.28
N ILE A 68 8.35 -6.70 3.99
CA ILE A 68 7.85 -6.34 5.31
C ILE A 68 8.97 -6.30 6.36
N GLN A 69 9.95 -7.21 6.27
CA GLN A 69 11.15 -7.17 7.13
C GLN A 69 11.95 -5.89 6.91
N GLU A 70 12.23 -5.53 5.66
CA GLU A 70 12.94 -4.30 5.32
C GLU A 70 12.13 -3.04 5.69
N ILE A 71 10.81 -3.04 5.47
CA ILE A 71 9.93 -1.95 5.93
C ILE A 71 10.00 -1.83 7.45
N SER A 72 9.96 -2.94 8.18
CA SER A 72 10.13 -2.94 9.64
C SER A 72 11.46 -2.34 10.07
N ARG A 73 12.56 -2.64 9.35
CA ARG A 73 13.89 -2.11 9.63
C ARG A 73 13.94 -0.59 9.44
N VAL A 74 13.45 -0.09 8.29
CA VAL A 74 13.57 1.33 7.94
C VAL A 74 12.56 2.23 8.66
N LEU A 75 11.42 1.71 9.11
CA LEU A 75 10.45 2.49 9.88
C LEU A 75 11.03 2.91 11.24
N LYS A 76 10.82 4.16 11.62
CA LYS A 76 11.13 4.65 12.97
C LYS A 76 10.24 3.97 14.02
N PRO A 77 10.66 3.89 15.29
CA PRO A 77 9.83 3.33 16.38
C PRO A 77 8.46 4.04 16.46
N SER A 78 7.41 3.27 16.71
CA SER A 78 6.02 3.73 16.83
C SER A 78 5.43 4.36 15.55
N ARG A 79 6.08 4.21 14.40
CA ARG A 79 5.57 4.66 13.11
C ARG A 79 4.80 3.54 12.39
N TYR A 80 4.12 3.87 11.31
CA TYR A 80 3.09 3.04 10.73
C TYR A 80 3.45 2.51 9.34
N LEU A 81 2.98 1.29 9.08
CA LEU A 81 2.85 0.71 7.76
C LEU A 81 1.37 0.64 7.40
N MET A 82 0.98 1.21 6.27
CA MET A 82 -0.33 1.12 5.63
C MET A 82 -0.29 -0.02 4.61
N LEU A 83 -0.76 -1.21 5.01
CA LEU A 83 -0.65 -2.45 4.23
C LEU A 83 -1.97 -2.77 3.54
N TRP A 84 -1.99 -2.69 2.21
CA TRP A 84 -3.16 -3.09 1.42
C TRP A 84 -3.25 -4.61 1.30
N ILE A 85 -4.46 -5.14 1.48
CA ILE A 85 -4.76 -6.57 1.33
C ILE A 85 -6.13 -6.78 0.69
N ASP A 86 -6.36 -7.97 0.14
CA ASP A 86 -7.68 -8.38 -0.29
C ASP A 86 -8.44 -9.19 0.78
N LYS A 87 -9.70 -9.51 0.49
CA LYS A 87 -10.57 -10.25 1.41
C LYS A 87 -10.07 -11.66 1.74
N PHE A 88 -9.31 -12.30 0.86
CA PHE A 88 -8.81 -13.65 1.10
C PHE A 88 -7.65 -13.64 2.08
N HIS A 89 -6.69 -12.74 1.88
CA HIS A 89 -5.63 -12.52 2.86
C HIS A 89 -6.17 -12.05 4.22
N LEU A 90 -7.27 -11.26 4.21
CA LEU A 90 -7.95 -10.91 5.46
C LEU A 90 -8.52 -12.15 6.17
N CYS A 91 -9.15 -13.10 5.43
CA CYS A 91 -9.73 -14.32 6.00
C CYS A 91 -8.67 -15.35 6.41
N GLU A 92 -7.62 -15.52 5.62
CA GLU A 92 -6.53 -16.46 5.89
C GLU A 92 -5.57 -15.94 6.96
N GLY A 93 -5.50 -14.60 7.09
CA GLY A 93 -4.61 -13.90 7.99
C GLY A 93 -3.25 -13.59 7.39
N VAL A 94 -2.72 -12.42 7.72
CA VAL A 94 -1.39 -11.96 7.28
C VAL A 94 -0.34 -12.04 8.40
N ARG A 95 -0.68 -12.67 9.51
CA ARG A 95 0.23 -12.80 10.65
C ARG A 95 1.60 -13.36 10.25
N PRO A 96 1.70 -14.41 9.42
CA PRO A 96 2.99 -14.96 9.00
C PRO A 96 3.91 -13.94 8.30
N TRP A 97 3.35 -12.90 7.68
CA TRP A 97 4.14 -11.83 7.07
C TRP A 97 4.83 -10.93 8.10
N LEU A 98 4.29 -10.87 9.33
CA LEU A 98 4.73 -9.96 10.40
C LEU A 98 5.57 -10.66 11.49
N ASP A 99 5.48 -11.99 11.61
CA ASP A 99 6.00 -12.77 12.75
C ASP A 99 7.51 -12.58 13.02
N SER A 100 8.30 -12.32 11.99
CA SER A 100 9.75 -12.06 12.14
C SER A 100 10.10 -10.59 12.33
N THR A 101 9.13 -9.73 12.64
CA THR A 101 9.30 -8.28 12.71
C THR A 101 8.86 -7.71 14.05
N SER A 102 9.10 -6.41 14.25
CA SER A 102 8.54 -5.64 15.38
C SER A 102 7.22 -4.95 15.05
N LEU A 103 6.51 -5.41 14.03
CA LEU A 103 5.26 -4.84 13.54
C LEU A 103 4.05 -5.55 14.18
N GLU A 104 3.02 -4.76 14.55
CA GLU A 104 1.75 -5.26 15.08
C GLU A 104 0.58 -4.61 14.32
N ILE A 105 -0.45 -5.40 14.01
CA ILE A 105 -1.71 -4.88 13.46
C ILE A 105 -2.44 -4.15 14.59
N VAL A 106 -2.75 -2.89 14.37
CA VAL A 106 -3.43 -2.04 15.37
C VAL A 106 -4.82 -1.61 14.92
N ASP A 107 -5.13 -1.63 13.62
CA ASP A 107 -6.45 -1.29 13.10
C ASP A 107 -6.66 -1.79 11.67
N LEU A 108 -7.89 -1.64 11.14
CA LEU A 108 -8.30 -2.04 9.79
C LEU A 108 -9.27 -1.00 9.22
N ILE A 109 -9.03 -0.58 7.97
CA ILE A 109 -9.97 0.24 7.21
C ILE A 109 -10.49 -0.55 6.01
N THR A 110 -11.79 -0.56 5.81
CA THR A 110 -12.44 -1.06 4.61
C THR A 110 -12.62 0.07 3.60
N TRP A 111 -11.99 -0.03 2.43
CA TRP A 111 -12.29 0.87 1.34
C TRP A 111 -13.43 0.32 0.48
N ASP A 112 -14.57 0.99 0.50
CA ASP A 112 -15.67 0.78 -0.44
C ASP A 112 -15.40 1.59 -1.73
N LYS A 113 -15.17 0.88 -2.83
CA LYS A 113 -14.87 1.48 -4.14
C LYS A 113 -16.11 2.10 -4.81
N MET A 114 -17.29 1.95 -4.20
CA MET A 114 -18.58 2.41 -4.75
C MET A 114 -18.83 1.91 -6.19
N LYS A 115 -18.21 0.78 -6.55
CA LYS A 115 -18.33 0.16 -7.87
C LYS A 115 -18.20 -1.36 -7.73
N MET A 116 -19.19 -2.08 -8.25
CA MET A 116 -19.12 -3.53 -8.32
C MET A 116 -18.03 -3.98 -9.30
N GLY A 117 -17.08 -4.75 -8.80
CA GLY A 117 -16.09 -5.45 -9.58
C GLY A 117 -16.53 -6.86 -9.98
N MET A 118 -15.62 -7.62 -10.53
CA MET A 118 -15.84 -9.01 -10.87
C MET A 118 -15.89 -9.91 -9.63
N GLY A 119 -16.52 -11.06 -9.74
CA GLY A 119 -16.58 -12.07 -8.69
C GLY A 119 -17.58 -13.16 -9.07
N TYR A 120 -17.32 -14.40 -8.63
CA TYR A 120 -18.15 -15.55 -8.98
C TYR A 120 -19.40 -15.66 -8.08
N ARG A 121 -19.22 -15.61 -6.74
CA ARG A 121 -20.34 -15.66 -5.78
C ARG A 121 -20.79 -14.27 -5.36
N THR A 122 -19.85 -13.44 -4.94
CA THR A 122 -20.10 -12.05 -4.55
C THR A 122 -19.28 -11.11 -5.43
N ARG A 123 -19.79 -9.91 -5.70
CA ARG A 123 -19.08 -8.91 -6.47
C ARG A 123 -18.05 -8.20 -5.57
N LYS A 124 -16.81 -8.07 -6.06
CA LYS A 124 -15.71 -7.41 -5.34
C LYS A 124 -15.93 -5.89 -5.37
N GLN A 125 -16.33 -5.31 -4.25
CA GLN A 125 -16.53 -3.87 -4.11
C GLN A 125 -15.55 -3.23 -3.14
N SER A 126 -14.99 -4.01 -2.22
CA SER A 126 -14.09 -3.51 -1.18
C SER A 126 -12.65 -3.99 -1.36
N GLU A 127 -11.74 -3.21 -0.82
CA GLU A 127 -10.36 -3.57 -0.48
C GLU A 127 -10.11 -3.19 0.97
N TYR A 128 -9.06 -3.73 1.57
CA TYR A 128 -8.78 -3.58 2.98
C TYR A 128 -7.39 -2.99 3.18
N LEU A 129 -7.29 -2.07 4.14
CA LEU A 129 -6.05 -1.46 4.56
C LEU A 129 -5.79 -1.79 6.01
N LEU A 130 -4.80 -2.61 6.29
CA LEU A 130 -4.33 -2.84 7.64
C LEU A 130 -3.45 -1.66 8.08
N ILE A 131 -3.75 -1.13 9.26
CA ILE A 131 -2.89 -0.19 9.96
C ILE A 131 -1.99 -1.01 10.86
N VAL A 132 -0.72 -1.00 10.54
CA VAL A 132 0.31 -1.78 11.24
C VAL A 132 1.28 -0.80 11.90
N GLN A 133 1.62 -1.01 13.15
CA GLN A 133 2.53 -0.11 13.89
C GLN A 133 3.78 -0.85 14.33
N LYS A 134 4.94 -0.19 14.19
CA LYS A 134 6.20 -0.69 14.75
C LYS A 134 6.24 -0.45 16.25
N LYS A 135 6.68 -1.44 17.02
CA LYS A 135 6.85 -1.30 18.47
C LYS A 135 7.81 -0.15 18.83
N PRO A 136 7.59 0.53 19.98
CA PRO A 136 6.51 0.33 20.95
C PRO A 136 5.16 0.88 20.43
N ILE A 137 4.07 0.13 20.69
CA ILE A 137 2.72 0.50 20.24
C ILE A 137 2.21 1.66 21.08
N LYS A 138 1.85 2.76 20.42
CA LYS A 138 1.23 3.93 21.04
C LYS A 138 0.50 4.79 20.00
N ALA A 139 -0.67 5.31 20.32
CA ALA A 139 -1.40 6.28 19.51
C ALA A 139 -1.04 7.73 19.89
N LYS A 140 -0.87 8.01 21.18
CA LYS A 140 -0.57 9.37 21.65
C LYS A 140 0.74 9.90 21.05
N GLY A 141 0.62 11.02 20.31
CA GLY A 141 1.75 11.69 19.67
C GLY A 141 2.21 11.09 18.34
N THR A 142 1.59 9.98 17.90
CA THR A 142 1.88 9.34 16.61
C THR A 142 0.66 9.24 15.70
N TRP A 143 -0.56 9.40 16.26
CA TRP A 143 -1.82 9.45 15.55
C TRP A 143 -2.60 10.70 15.97
N LYS A 144 -3.02 11.55 15.02
CA LYS A 144 -3.57 12.88 15.30
C LYS A 144 -5.09 12.97 15.06
N LEU A 145 -5.60 12.29 14.03
CA LEU A 145 -7.00 12.39 13.61
C LEU A 145 -7.78 11.21 14.19
N HIS A 146 -8.61 11.47 15.19
CA HIS A 146 -9.37 10.45 15.92
C HIS A 146 -10.79 10.22 15.36
N ASN A 147 -11.13 10.84 14.22
CA ASN A 147 -12.45 10.76 13.59
C ASN A 147 -12.43 10.03 12.22
N ILE A 148 -11.36 9.33 11.93
CA ILE A 148 -11.26 8.50 10.72
C ILE A 148 -12.19 7.31 10.91
N ARG A 149 -13.07 7.08 9.92
CA ARG A 149 -13.98 5.93 9.94
C ARG A 149 -13.27 4.68 9.44
N ASP A 150 -13.63 3.54 10.00
CA ASP A 150 -13.17 2.21 9.57
C ASP A 150 -13.76 1.75 8.22
N VAL A 151 -14.76 2.48 7.70
CA VAL A 151 -15.27 2.35 6.34
C VAL A 151 -15.12 3.67 5.61
N CYS A 152 -14.33 3.66 4.53
CA CYS A 152 -14.12 4.79 3.65
C CYS A 152 -14.76 4.51 2.28
N SER A 153 -15.75 5.32 1.88
CA SER A 153 -16.36 5.23 0.55
C SER A 153 -15.74 6.30 -0.35
N GLU A 154 -14.92 5.88 -1.31
CA GLU A 154 -14.26 6.79 -2.26
C GLU A 154 -14.19 6.14 -3.63
N LYS A 155 -14.73 6.84 -4.64
CA LYS A 155 -14.72 6.39 -6.03
C LYS A 155 -13.52 6.94 -6.78
N ILE A 156 -12.75 6.07 -7.42
CA ILE A 156 -11.67 6.51 -8.31
C ILE A 156 -12.26 7.04 -9.62
N PRO A 157 -11.85 8.22 -10.09
CA PRO A 157 -12.27 8.77 -11.37
C PRO A 157 -11.97 7.83 -12.54
N GLN A 158 -12.89 7.76 -13.52
CA GLN A 158 -12.76 6.81 -14.63
C GLN A 158 -11.55 7.08 -15.54
N ASN A 159 -11.18 8.35 -15.70
CA ASN A 159 -9.97 8.73 -16.45
C ASN A 159 -8.69 8.21 -15.78
N GLU A 160 -8.62 8.24 -14.46
CA GLU A 160 -7.51 7.69 -13.69
C GLU A 160 -7.45 6.16 -13.80
N LEU A 161 -8.61 5.48 -13.73
CA LEU A 161 -8.69 4.03 -13.88
C LEU A 161 -8.30 3.52 -15.28
N LYS A 162 -8.37 4.37 -16.32
CA LYS A 162 -7.91 4.00 -17.68
C LYS A 162 -6.39 3.90 -17.77
N THR A 163 -5.69 4.78 -17.06
CA THR A 163 -4.21 4.81 -17.03
C THR A 163 -3.66 3.92 -15.93
N HIS A 164 -4.35 3.87 -14.78
CA HIS A 164 -3.91 3.13 -13.60
C HIS A 164 -5.09 2.35 -12.99
N PRO A 165 -5.37 1.12 -13.45
CA PRO A 165 -6.54 0.33 -13.02
C PRO A 165 -6.58 0.00 -11.53
N HIS A 166 -5.42 0.03 -10.87
CA HIS A 166 -5.25 -0.31 -9.45
C HIS A 166 -4.99 0.92 -8.55
N SER A 167 -5.31 2.13 -9.05
CA SER A 167 -5.20 3.36 -8.22
C SER A 167 -5.91 3.22 -6.89
N LYS A 168 -5.29 3.76 -5.84
CA LYS A 168 -5.84 3.77 -4.48
C LYS A 168 -6.53 5.10 -4.17
N PRO A 169 -7.44 5.15 -3.18
CA PRO A 169 -8.22 6.34 -2.84
C PRO A 169 -7.32 7.45 -2.28
N LYS A 170 -7.22 8.56 -3.00
CA LYS A 170 -6.33 9.69 -2.66
C LYS A 170 -6.75 10.42 -1.40
N THR A 171 -8.07 10.59 -1.17
CA THR A 171 -8.58 11.24 0.03
C THR A 171 -8.21 10.46 1.29
N LEU A 172 -8.41 9.14 1.26
CA LEU A 172 -8.00 8.26 2.35
C LEU A 172 -6.47 8.32 2.57
N GLN A 173 -5.67 8.24 1.50
CA GLN A 173 -4.21 8.33 1.61
C GLN A 173 -3.77 9.66 2.25
N LYS A 174 -4.34 10.81 1.83
CA LYS A 174 -4.06 12.12 2.44
C LYS A 174 -4.41 12.15 3.92
N THR A 175 -5.60 11.68 4.28
CA THR A 175 -6.06 11.63 5.68
C THR A 175 -5.10 10.82 6.55
N LEU A 176 -4.63 9.69 6.06
CA LEU A 176 -3.69 8.83 6.79
C LEU A 176 -2.30 9.48 6.91
N ILE A 177 -1.79 10.12 5.84
CA ILE A 177 -0.54 10.86 5.87
C ILE A 177 -0.60 12.00 6.90
N GLU A 178 -1.67 12.78 6.90
CA GLU A 178 -1.88 13.87 7.89
C GLU A 178 -1.95 13.34 9.32
N SER A 179 -2.65 12.21 9.51
CA SER A 179 -2.80 11.59 10.83
C SER A 179 -1.48 11.12 11.43
N CYS A 180 -0.58 10.56 10.60
CA CYS A 180 0.62 9.85 11.07
C CYS A 180 1.92 10.65 10.95
N THR A 181 1.93 11.77 10.20
CA THR A 181 3.15 12.50 9.86
C THR A 181 3.06 14.00 10.08
N ASN A 182 4.20 14.67 10.17
CA ASN A 182 4.33 16.13 10.17
C ASN A 182 4.84 16.62 8.81
N ILE A 183 4.75 17.94 8.58
CA ILE A 183 5.38 18.59 7.42
C ILE A 183 6.89 18.27 7.45
N GLY A 184 7.43 17.89 6.30
CA GLY A 184 8.85 17.52 6.15
C GLY A 184 9.18 16.05 6.49
N ASP A 185 8.28 15.28 7.13
CA ASP A 185 8.46 13.85 7.40
C ASP A 185 8.57 13.06 6.08
N LEU A 186 9.28 11.94 6.11
CA LEU A 186 9.55 11.10 4.94
C LEU A 186 8.60 9.91 4.86
N VAL A 187 7.83 9.88 3.78
CA VAL A 187 6.89 8.79 3.44
C VAL A 187 7.53 7.89 2.39
N CYS A 188 7.46 6.57 2.58
CA CYS A 188 7.98 5.56 1.67
C CYS A 188 6.86 4.77 1.01
N ASP A 189 7.03 4.44 -0.29
CA ASP A 189 6.18 3.50 -1.02
C ASP A 189 7.05 2.68 -1.98
N PRO A 190 7.50 1.47 -1.57
CA PRO A 190 8.38 0.64 -2.39
C PRO A 190 7.67 -0.07 -3.55
N ALA A 191 6.36 0.08 -3.69
CA ALA A 191 5.54 -0.48 -4.77
C ALA A 191 4.51 0.56 -5.25
N ALA A 192 4.99 1.76 -5.58
CA ALA A 192 4.19 2.98 -5.71
C ALA A 192 3.17 2.99 -6.87
N GLY A 193 3.24 2.05 -7.81
CA GLY A 193 2.30 1.93 -8.92
C GLY A 193 2.06 3.27 -9.62
N SER A 194 0.88 3.86 -9.43
CA SER A 194 0.50 5.17 -10.00
C SER A 194 1.18 6.38 -9.33
N PHE A 195 1.97 6.19 -8.29
CA PHE A 195 2.57 7.25 -7.48
C PHE A 195 1.54 8.19 -6.80
N SER A 196 0.35 7.71 -6.50
CA SER A 196 -0.68 8.51 -5.82
C SER A 196 -0.23 9.02 -4.45
N VAL A 197 0.57 8.24 -3.72
CA VAL A 197 1.16 8.65 -2.44
C VAL A 197 2.14 9.83 -2.61
N LEU A 198 2.95 9.85 -3.69
CA LEU A 198 3.82 10.98 -4.02
C LEU A 198 3.01 12.27 -4.22
N GLU A 199 1.90 12.20 -4.96
CA GLU A 199 1.04 13.35 -5.18
C GLU A 199 0.45 13.86 -3.87
N CYS A 200 -0.06 12.96 -3.03
CA CYS A 200 -0.55 13.29 -1.69
C CYS A 200 0.53 13.95 -0.81
N CYS A 201 1.75 13.42 -0.83
CA CYS A 201 2.87 13.98 -0.07
C CYS A 201 3.22 15.40 -0.52
N LYS A 202 3.27 15.65 -1.84
CA LYS A 202 3.53 16.99 -2.40
C LYS A 202 2.48 18.01 -1.94
N GLU A 203 1.21 17.65 -2.02
CA GLU A 203 0.12 18.53 -1.59
C GLU A 203 0.15 18.85 -0.09
N LEU A 204 0.62 17.91 0.72
CA LEU A 204 0.65 18.02 2.16
C LEU A 204 2.00 18.51 2.72
N GLY A 205 2.99 18.80 1.88
CA GLY A 205 4.32 19.24 2.29
C GLY A 205 5.16 18.16 2.99
N ARG A 206 4.93 16.88 2.67
CA ARG A 206 5.74 15.75 3.12
C ARG A 206 6.76 15.38 2.06
N ASN A 207 7.88 14.80 2.48
CA ASN A 207 8.83 14.21 1.57
C ASN A 207 8.39 12.79 1.19
N PHE A 208 8.77 12.36 0.00
CA PHE A 208 8.42 11.04 -0.53
C PHE A 208 9.66 10.35 -1.10
N ILE A 209 9.74 9.05 -0.87
CA ILE A 209 10.65 8.15 -1.55
C ILE A 209 9.89 6.87 -1.95
N GLY A 210 9.93 6.52 -3.21
CA GLY A 210 9.20 5.34 -3.69
C GLY A 210 9.55 5.00 -5.12
N THR A 211 9.21 3.78 -5.52
CA THR A 211 9.58 3.24 -6.82
C THR A 211 8.47 2.41 -7.44
N ASN A 212 8.50 2.30 -8.76
CA ASN A 212 7.74 1.34 -9.55
C ASN A 212 8.66 0.76 -10.62
N LEU A 213 8.62 -0.57 -10.83
CA LEU A 213 9.43 -1.25 -11.86
C LEU A 213 8.97 -0.94 -13.28
N GLU A 214 7.69 -0.60 -13.47
CA GLU A 214 7.17 -0.20 -14.77
C GLU A 214 7.27 1.32 -14.91
N SER A 215 7.93 1.78 -15.98
CA SER A 215 7.86 3.18 -16.41
C SER A 215 6.41 3.49 -16.82
N SER A 216 5.71 4.23 -15.97
CA SER A 216 4.37 4.79 -16.23
C SER A 216 4.40 5.86 -17.31
#